data_04bab354132b48691264f0e2ae6ba53a
#
_entry.id   04bab354132b48691264f0e2ae6ba53a
#
_cell.length_a   1.000
_cell.length_b   1.000
_cell.length_c   1.000
_cell.angle_alpha   90.00
_cell.angle_beta   90.00
_cell.angle_gamma   90.00
#
_symmetry.space_group_name_H-M   'P 1'
#
loop_
_entity.id
_entity.type
_entity.pdbx_description
1 polymer ?
#
loop_
_entity_poly.entity_id
_entity_poly.type
_entity_poly.pdbx_seq_one_letter_code
_entity_poly.pdbx_strand_id
1 'polypeptide(L)'
;MSEPTRMQMLAQVLEQNPSDAFARYGLAMEHARMGQNDSALNEFSKLLQMHPDYTNGYFMAAQTLVKVDRNEEAKKMLENGIAAAKRTGNRHALSEMSGMLDELS
;
A
#
# COMPACT_ATOMS: atom_id res chain seq x y z
N MET A 1 26.63 10.69 -16.78
CA MET A 1 25.34 10.00 -16.60
C MET A 1 25.01 9.92 -15.14
N SER A 2 23.78 10.22 -14.80
CA SER A 2 23.33 10.09 -13.41
C SER A 2 22.97 8.64 -13.12
N GLU A 3 23.14 8.22 -11.85
CA GLU A 3 22.70 6.91 -11.42
C GLU A 3 21.18 6.83 -11.43
N PRO A 4 20.59 5.64 -11.65
CA PRO A 4 19.14 5.49 -11.62
C PRO A 4 18.61 5.78 -10.21
N THR A 5 17.44 6.42 -10.13
CA THR A 5 16.76 6.63 -8.87
C THR A 5 16.19 5.30 -8.35
N ARG A 6 15.82 5.28 -7.06
CA ARG A 6 15.14 4.12 -6.50
C ARG A 6 13.87 3.79 -7.29
N MET A 7 13.10 4.81 -7.67
CA MET A 7 11.88 4.62 -8.46
C MET A 7 12.17 3.97 -9.81
N GLN A 8 13.22 4.43 -10.50
CA GLN A 8 13.63 3.85 -11.77
C GLN A 8 14.06 2.39 -11.63
N MET A 9 14.80 2.08 -10.56
CA MET A 9 15.24 0.70 -10.29
C MET A 9 14.04 -0.22 -10.01
N LEU A 10 13.08 0.25 -9.22
CA LEU A 10 11.87 -0.52 -8.92
C LEU A 10 11.03 -0.74 -10.17
N ALA A 11 10.91 0.28 -11.02
CA ALA A 11 10.20 0.16 -12.29
C ALA A 11 10.84 -0.87 -13.20
N GLN A 12 12.19 -0.92 -13.23
CA GLN A 12 12.93 -1.92 -14.01
C GLN A 12 12.66 -3.34 -13.52
N VAL A 13 12.61 -3.54 -12.20
CA VAL A 13 12.26 -4.85 -11.63
C VAL A 13 10.87 -5.27 -12.09
N LEU A 14 9.92 -4.34 -12.08
CA LEU A 14 8.54 -4.63 -12.50
C LEU A 14 8.41 -4.90 -13.99
N GLU A 15 9.28 -4.33 -14.83
CA GLU A 15 9.32 -4.68 -16.26
C GLU A 15 9.70 -6.15 -16.45
N GLN A 16 10.66 -6.65 -15.66
CA GLN A 16 11.11 -8.03 -15.71
C GLN A 16 10.13 -8.98 -15.02
N ASN A 17 9.52 -8.54 -13.95
CA ASN A 17 8.60 -9.35 -13.15
C ASN A 17 7.43 -8.48 -12.65
N PRO A 18 6.36 -8.34 -13.47
CA PRO A 18 5.22 -7.48 -13.12
C PRO A 18 4.49 -7.90 -11.84
N SER A 19 4.65 -9.15 -11.39
CA SER A 19 3.99 -9.65 -10.18
C SER A 19 4.85 -9.55 -8.92
N ASP A 20 6.01 -8.90 -8.98
CA ASP A 20 6.89 -8.74 -7.81
C ASP A 20 6.22 -7.81 -6.81
N ALA A 21 5.74 -8.38 -5.70
CA ALA A 21 5.02 -7.65 -4.66
C ALA A 21 5.91 -6.60 -3.98
N PHE A 22 7.13 -6.98 -3.63
CA PHE A 22 8.04 -6.09 -2.94
C PHE A 22 8.38 -4.85 -3.80
N ALA A 23 8.65 -5.07 -5.07
CA ALA A 23 8.98 -3.96 -5.98
C ALA A 23 7.78 -3.03 -6.19
N ARG A 24 6.58 -3.58 -6.32
CA ARG A 24 5.37 -2.74 -6.49
C ARG A 24 5.04 -1.97 -5.21
N TYR A 25 5.17 -2.62 -4.06
CA TYR A 25 5.02 -1.93 -2.78
C TYR A 25 6.03 -0.79 -2.65
N GLY A 26 7.29 -1.05 -2.98
CA GLY A 26 8.35 -0.04 -2.95
C GLY A 26 8.05 1.14 -3.86
N LEU A 27 7.56 0.87 -5.08
CA LEU A 27 7.21 1.92 -6.04
C LEU A 27 6.06 2.77 -5.50
N ALA A 28 5.01 2.13 -4.95
CA ALA A 28 3.91 2.86 -4.33
C ALA A 28 4.39 3.77 -3.20
N MET A 29 5.28 3.25 -2.35
CA MET A 29 5.85 4.02 -1.23
C MET A 29 6.67 5.21 -1.71
N GLU A 30 7.44 5.06 -2.79
CA GLU A 30 8.21 6.17 -3.35
C GLU A 30 7.29 7.26 -3.89
N HIS A 31 6.22 6.88 -4.60
CA HIS A 31 5.22 7.85 -5.05
C HIS A 31 4.60 8.60 -3.86
N ALA A 32 4.21 7.87 -2.82
CA ALA A 32 3.60 8.47 -1.62
C ALA A 32 4.56 9.44 -0.94
N ARG A 33 5.84 9.06 -0.81
CA ARG A 33 6.86 9.91 -0.21
C ARG A 33 7.06 11.21 -0.98
N MET A 34 6.90 11.16 -2.30
CA MET A 34 7.06 12.33 -3.17
C MET A 34 5.77 13.15 -3.31
N GLY A 35 4.72 12.80 -2.57
CA GLY A 35 3.43 13.49 -2.65
C GLY A 35 2.61 13.16 -3.88
N GLN A 36 3.02 12.15 -4.65
CA GLN A 36 2.31 11.68 -5.84
C GLN A 36 1.26 10.65 -5.42
N ASN A 37 0.24 11.14 -4.72
CA ASN A 37 -0.70 10.27 -4.00
C ASN A 37 -1.58 9.44 -4.94
N ASP A 38 -2.02 10.00 -6.06
CA ASP A 38 -2.83 9.24 -7.03
C ASP A 38 -2.03 8.10 -7.64
N SER A 39 -0.76 8.35 -7.99
CA SER A 39 0.12 7.31 -8.50
C SER A 39 0.38 6.24 -7.46
N ALA A 40 0.59 6.64 -6.20
CA ALA A 40 0.77 5.70 -5.10
C ALA A 40 -0.45 4.80 -4.93
N LEU A 41 -1.65 5.38 -4.92
CA LEU A 41 -2.90 4.62 -4.77
C LEU A 41 -3.11 3.65 -5.92
N ASN A 42 -2.76 4.05 -7.13
CA ASN A 42 -2.85 3.18 -8.30
C ASN A 42 -1.93 1.96 -8.14
N GLU A 43 -0.70 2.17 -7.68
CA GLU A 43 0.24 1.06 -7.45
C GLU A 43 -0.19 0.17 -6.29
N PHE A 44 -0.71 0.75 -5.20
CA PHE A 44 -1.29 -0.05 -4.10
C PHE A 44 -2.46 -0.90 -4.58
N SER A 45 -3.31 -0.35 -5.44
CA SER A 45 -4.45 -1.09 -5.99
C SER A 45 -3.98 -2.30 -6.80
N LYS A 46 -3.00 -2.12 -7.67
CA LYS A 46 -2.42 -3.23 -8.45
C LYS A 46 -1.79 -4.28 -7.54
N LEU A 47 -1.07 -3.83 -6.51
CA LEU A 47 -0.45 -4.71 -5.53
C LEU A 47 -1.49 -5.61 -4.86
N LEU A 48 -2.58 -5.02 -4.39
CA LEU A 48 -3.58 -5.74 -3.61
C LEU A 48 -4.48 -6.63 -4.47
N GLN A 49 -4.63 -6.31 -5.75
CA GLN A 49 -5.32 -7.19 -6.70
C GLN A 49 -4.52 -8.47 -6.95
N MET A 50 -3.20 -8.36 -7.04
CA MET A 50 -2.33 -9.50 -7.28
C MET A 50 -1.95 -10.24 -5.99
N HIS A 51 -1.86 -9.52 -4.88
CA HIS A 51 -1.40 -10.05 -3.59
C HIS A 51 -2.35 -9.60 -2.48
N PRO A 52 -3.56 -10.19 -2.41
CA PRO A 52 -4.57 -9.75 -1.44
C PRO A 52 -4.20 -9.97 0.03
N ASP A 53 -3.14 -10.74 0.29
CA ASP A 53 -2.66 -10.98 1.66
C ASP A 53 -1.46 -10.09 2.04
N TYR A 54 -1.12 -9.11 1.21
CA TYR A 54 -0.02 -8.19 1.48
C TYR A 54 -0.51 -7.09 2.44
N THR A 55 -0.51 -7.41 3.74
CA THR A 55 -1.18 -6.59 4.76
C THR A 55 -0.65 -5.15 4.84
N ASN A 56 0.66 -4.94 4.70
CA ASN A 56 1.23 -3.59 4.71
C ASN A 56 0.70 -2.70 3.58
N GLY A 57 0.29 -3.30 2.48
CA GLY A 57 -0.29 -2.56 1.35
C GLY A 57 -1.59 -1.87 1.72
N TYR A 58 -2.45 -2.55 2.46
CA TYR A 58 -3.71 -1.96 2.93
C TYR A 58 -3.46 -0.80 3.89
N PHE A 59 -2.54 -1.00 4.84
CA PHE A 59 -2.24 0.00 5.85
C PHE A 59 -1.68 1.28 5.21
N MET A 60 -0.71 1.14 4.33
CA MET A 60 -0.08 2.29 3.68
C MET A 60 -1.01 2.96 2.67
N ALA A 61 -1.85 2.18 1.97
CA ALA A 61 -2.88 2.75 1.11
C ALA A 61 -3.88 3.57 1.92
N ALA A 62 -4.29 3.06 3.09
CA ALA A 62 -5.19 3.80 3.98
C ALA A 62 -4.57 5.11 4.47
N GLN A 63 -3.29 5.09 4.87
CA GLN A 63 -2.59 6.31 5.26
C GLN A 63 -2.55 7.33 4.13
N THR A 64 -2.31 6.87 2.91
CA THR A 64 -2.28 7.74 1.73
C THR A 64 -3.66 8.37 1.47
N LEU A 65 -4.73 7.58 1.64
CA LEU A 65 -6.10 8.07 1.49
C LEU A 65 -6.44 9.12 2.54
N VAL A 66 -6.03 8.93 3.79
CA VAL A 66 -6.24 9.92 4.85
C VAL A 66 -5.52 11.23 4.54
N LYS A 67 -4.32 11.16 3.98
CA LYS A 67 -3.55 12.35 3.59
C LYS A 67 -4.31 13.25 2.60
N VAL A 68 -5.14 12.66 1.76
CA VAL A 68 -5.91 13.39 0.75
C VAL A 68 -7.39 13.53 1.15
N ASP A 69 -7.70 13.37 2.42
CA ASP A 69 -9.03 13.53 3.01
C ASP A 69 -10.09 12.57 2.45
N ARG A 70 -9.67 11.40 1.99
CA ARG A 70 -10.57 10.36 1.49
C ARG A 70 -10.81 9.31 2.58
N ASN A 71 -11.36 9.77 3.71
CA ASN A 71 -11.47 8.97 4.92
C ASN A 71 -12.42 7.77 4.81
N GLU A 72 -13.50 7.90 4.05
CA GLU A 72 -14.44 6.76 3.88
C GLU A 72 -13.79 5.63 3.10
N GLU A 73 -13.00 5.95 2.09
CA GLU A 73 -12.24 4.95 1.34
C GLU A 73 -11.13 4.35 2.21
N ALA A 74 -10.51 5.17 3.07
CA ALA A 74 -9.49 4.68 4.00
C ALA A 74 -10.08 3.66 4.97
N LYS A 75 -11.29 3.91 5.48
CA LYS A 75 -11.97 2.95 6.37
C LYS A 75 -12.21 1.62 5.67
N LYS A 76 -12.69 1.65 4.43
CA LYS A 76 -12.89 0.43 3.63
C LYS A 76 -11.57 -0.32 3.41
N MET A 77 -10.53 0.42 3.10
CA MET A 77 -9.19 -0.17 2.90
C MET A 77 -8.73 -0.87 4.17
N LEU A 78 -8.94 -0.25 5.33
CA LEU A 78 -8.58 -0.84 6.62
C LEU A 78 -9.42 -2.08 6.94
N GLU A 79 -10.72 -2.05 6.65
CA GLU A 79 -11.58 -3.21 6.84
C GLU A 79 -11.09 -4.41 6.03
N ASN A 80 -10.74 -4.18 4.77
CA ASN A 80 -10.19 -5.22 3.91
C ASN A 80 -8.82 -5.72 4.42
N GLY A 81 -7.99 -4.80 4.91
CA GLY A 81 -6.69 -5.14 5.48
C GLY A 81 -6.81 -5.94 6.76
N ILE A 82 -7.80 -5.61 7.60
CA ILE A 82 -8.09 -6.35 8.83
C ILE A 82 -8.49 -7.78 8.48
N ALA A 83 -9.35 -7.95 7.48
CA ALA A 83 -9.74 -9.29 7.01
C ALA A 83 -8.51 -10.08 6.53
N ALA A 84 -7.61 -9.44 5.78
CA ALA A 84 -6.37 -10.07 5.33
C ALA A 84 -5.47 -10.44 6.51
N ALA A 85 -5.35 -9.56 7.51
CA ALA A 85 -4.54 -9.82 8.70
C ALA A 85 -5.07 -11.02 9.49
N LYS A 86 -6.39 -11.14 9.61
CA LYS A 86 -7.02 -12.30 10.26
C LYS A 86 -6.75 -13.58 9.47
N ARG A 87 -6.90 -13.52 8.15
CA ARG A 87 -6.70 -14.66 7.27
C ARG A 87 -5.28 -15.21 7.35
N THR A 88 -4.31 -14.31 7.50
CA THR A 88 -2.88 -14.66 7.54
C THR A 88 -2.34 -14.86 8.96
N GLY A 89 -3.13 -14.59 9.99
CA GLY A 89 -2.68 -14.65 11.38
C GLY A 89 -1.69 -13.55 11.76
N ASN A 90 -1.70 -12.42 11.05
CA ASN A 90 -0.78 -11.31 11.31
C ASN A 90 -1.36 -10.38 12.39
N ARG A 91 -1.03 -10.69 13.65
CA ARG A 91 -1.58 -9.96 14.81
C ARG A 91 -1.11 -8.51 14.88
N HIS A 92 0.13 -8.26 14.49
CA HIS A 92 0.68 -6.90 14.49
C HIS A 92 -0.08 -6.01 13.51
N ALA A 93 -0.26 -6.47 12.29
CA ALA A 93 -1.01 -5.74 11.27
C ALA A 93 -2.47 -5.54 11.69
N LEU A 94 -3.08 -6.57 12.27
CA LEU A 94 -4.45 -6.48 12.79
C LEU A 94 -4.58 -5.36 13.83
N SER A 95 -3.66 -5.32 14.79
CA SER A 95 -3.67 -4.31 15.84
C SER A 95 -3.49 -2.90 15.29
N GLU A 96 -2.53 -2.71 14.38
CA GLU A 96 -2.26 -1.41 13.77
C GLU A 96 -3.45 -0.89 12.98
N MET A 97 -4.04 -1.74 12.16
CA MET A 97 -5.16 -1.34 11.29
C MET A 97 -6.44 -1.12 12.09
N SER A 98 -6.67 -1.93 13.14
CA SER A 98 -7.82 -1.74 14.03
C SER A 98 -7.72 -0.40 14.77
N GLY A 99 -6.51 -0.07 15.25
CA GLY A 99 -6.26 1.21 15.90
C GLY A 99 -6.53 2.40 15.00
N MET A 100 -6.04 2.33 13.78
CA MET A 100 -6.26 3.41 12.80
C MET A 100 -7.74 3.54 12.43
N LEU A 101 -8.43 2.41 12.25
CA LEU A 101 -9.87 2.43 11.94
C LEU A 101 -10.66 3.08 13.07
N ASP A 102 -10.32 2.79 14.33
CA ASP A 102 -10.96 3.41 15.49
C ASP A 102 -10.75 4.94 15.49
N GLU A 103 -9.57 5.40 15.12
CA GLU A 103 -9.28 6.84 15.04
C GLU A 103 -10.12 7.54 13.97
N LEU A 104 -10.45 6.85 12.89
CA LEU A 104 -11.24 7.42 11.78
C LEU A 104 -12.75 7.34 12.00
N SER A 105 -13.19 6.61 12.99
CA SER A 105 -14.62 6.36 13.23
C SER A 105 -15.26 7.36 14.20
#